data_ceefee4c60377737e194388ed0dd7454
#
_entry.id   ceefee4c60377737e194388ed0dd7454
#
_cell.length_a   1.000
_cell.length_b   1.000
_cell.length_c   1.000
_cell.angle_alpha   90.00
_cell.angle_beta   90.00
_cell.angle_gamma   90.00
#
_symmetry.space_group_name_H-M   'P 1'
#
loop_
_entity.id
_entity.type
_entity.pdbx_description
1 polymer ?
#
loop_
_entity_poly.entity_id
_entity_poly.type
_entity_poly.pdbx_seq_one_letter_code
_entity_poly.pdbx_strand_id
1 'polypeptide(L)'
;MVLDLEFHRLLERELQKSIDFTFKQNMDFKKMWNCTNEDDFLYGWHMGRSDDFCRNQFFLRHHKAPDEREVKEINDILLNYAKDFRDQLSKE
;
A
#
# COMPACT_ATOMS: atom_id res chain seq x y z
N MET A 1 18.31 -2.85 -9.02
CA MET A 1 17.30 -3.33 -8.06
C MET A 1 18.01 -3.83 -6.82
N VAL A 2 17.72 -3.25 -5.65
CA VAL A 2 18.38 -3.56 -4.37
C VAL A 2 17.68 -4.71 -3.66
N LEU A 3 16.34 -4.76 -3.74
CA LEU A 3 15.56 -5.88 -3.23
C LEU A 3 15.72 -7.07 -4.17
N ASP A 4 15.72 -8.30 -3.62
CA ASP A 4 15.71 -9.46 -4.50
C ASP A 4 14.40 -9.50 -5.30
N LEU A 5 14.46 -10.07 -6.50
CA LEU A 5 13.36 -10.04 -7.44
C LEU A 5 12.10 -10.73 -6.90
N GLU A 6 12.28 -11.82 -6.18
CA GLU A 6 11.17 -12.57 -5.59
C GLU A 6 10.42 -11.72 -4.56
N PHE A 7 11.15 -11.01 -3.70
CA PHE A 7 10.56 -10.14 -2.69
C PHE A 7 9.88 -8.94 -3.33
N HIS A 8 10.51 -8.31 -4.34
CA HIS A 8 9.92 -7.22 -5.09
C HIS A 8 8.55 -7.62 -5.67
N ARG A 9 8.49 -8.78 -6.32
CA ARG A 9 7.26 -9.31 -6.91
C ARG A 9 6.22 -9.69 -5.86
N LEU A 10 6.67 -10.18 -4.71
CA LEU A 10 5.77 -10.46 -3.59
C LEU A 10 5.04 -9.19 -3.14
N LEU A 11 5.77 -8.09 -2.97
CA LEU A 11 5.18 -6.82 -2.55
C LEU A 11 4.16 -6.34 -3.59
N GLU A 12 4.52 -6.35 -4.87
CA GLU A 12 3.61 -5.92 -5.94
C GLU A 12 2.32 -6.75 -5.95
N ARG A 13 2.44 -8.06 -5.83
CA ARG A 13 1.30 -8.97 -5.84
C ARG A 13 0.39 -8.75 -4.64
N GLU A 14 0.96 -8.62 -3.44
CA GLU A 14 0.17 -8.45 -2.22
C GLU A 14 -0.52 -7.08 -2.19
N LEU A 15 0.15 -6.04 -2.67
CA LEU A 15 -0.47 -4.72 -2.79
C LEU A 15 -1.64 -4.74 -3.77
N GLN A 16 -1.50 -5.44 -4.90
CA GLN A 16 -2.58 -5.56 -5.88
C GLN A 16 -3.80 -6.27 -5.30
N LYS A 17 -3.59 -7.31 -4.50
CA LYS A 17 -4.69 -8.01 -3.83
C LYS A 17 -5.42 -7.11 -2.83
N SER A 18 -4.70 -6.21 -2.17
CA SER A 18 -5.29 -5.34 -1.16
C SER A 18 -6.24 -4.30 -1.75
N ILE A 19 -6.10 -3.95 -3.02
CA ILE A 19 -7.04 -3.05 -3.71
C ILE A 19 -8.45 -3.65 -3.67
N ASP A 20 -8.58 -4.88 -4.15
CA ASP A 20 -9.87 -5.54 -4.23
C ASP A 20 -10.52 -5.71 -2.86
N PHE A 21 -9.72 -6.05 -1.86
CA PHE A 21 -10.20 -6.24 -0.49
C PHE A 21 -10.73 -4.94 0.10
N THR A 22 -10.01 -3.84 -0.09
CA THR A 22 -10.35 -2.54 0.49
C THR A 22 -11.71 -2.05 -0.01
N PHE A 23 -12.01 -2.20 -1.28
CA PHE A 23 -13.28 -1.72 -1.85
C PHE A 23 -14.50 -2.44 -1.32
N LYS A 24 -14.38 -3.73 -1.03
CA LYS A 24 -15.49 -4.51 -0.50
C LYS A 24 -15.89 -4.13 0.92
N GLN A 25 -14.97 -3.52 1.69
CA GLN A 25 -15.21 -3.16 3.09
C GLN A 25 -15.48 -1.67 3.30
N ASN A 26 -15.63 -0.92 2.23
CA ASN A 26 -15.59 0.53 2.25
C ASN A 26 -16.85 1.21 2.83
N MET A 27 -17.95 0.49 2.93
CA MET A 27 -19.26 1.09 3.23
C MET A 27 -19.37 1.70 4.63
N ASP A 28 -18.67 1.16 5.61
CA ASP A 28 -18.79 1.59 7.01
C ASP A 28 -17.76 2.65 7.43
N PHE A 29 -16.72 2.85 6.64
CA PHE A 29 -15.64 3.78 6.97
C PHE A 29 -16.11 5.22 7.08
N LYS A 30 -17.00 5.62 6.18
CA LYS A 30 -17.53 6.97 6.12
C LYS A 30 -18.22 7.39 7.39
N LYS A 31 -19.00 6.50 7.97
CA LYS A 31 -19.77 6.77 9.18
C LYS A 31 -18.89 6.73 10.42
N MET A 32 -17.92 5.81 10.45
CA MET A 32 -17.06 5.62 11.61
C MET A 32 -16.07 6.76 11.83
N TRP A 33 -15.51 7.30 10.76
CA TRP A 33 -14.40 8.26 10.85
C TRP A 33 -14.81 9.71 10.57
N ASN A 34 -16.05 9.94 10.19
CA ASN A 34 -16.63 11.27 10.00
C ASN A 34 -15.75 12.18 9.15
N CYS A 35 -15.30 11.68 8.00
CA CYS A 35 -14.40 12.41 7.11
C CYS A 35 -15.19 13.25 6.08
N THR A 36 -14.67 14.45 5.78
CA THR A 36 -15.28 15.36 4.83
C THR A 36 -14.87 15.07 3.39
N ASN A 37 -13.65 14.57 3.17
CA ASN A 37 -13.20 14.11 1.86
C ASN A 37 -12.84 12.63 1.95
N GLU A 38 -13.78 11.80 1.53
CA GLU A 38 -13.67 10.36 1.67
C GLU A 38 -12.57 9.75 0.81
N ASP A 39 -12.44 10.22 -0.44
CA ASP A 39 -11.47 9.67 -1.38
C ASP A 39 -10.04 9.92 -0.90
N ASP A 40 -9.76 11.15 -0.45
CA ASP A 40 -8.43 11.49 0.06
C ASP A 40 -8.14 10.77 1.38
N PHE A 41 -9.15 10.65 2.25
CA PHE A 41 -8.99 9.92 3.50
C PHE A 41 -8.65 8.45 3.23
N LEU A 42 -9.43 7.80 2.37
CA LEU A 42 -9.21 6.39 2.04
C LEU A 42 -7.86 6.17 1.36
N TYR A 43 -7.48 7.09 0.48
CA TYR A 43 -6.20 7.03 -0.18
C TYR A 43 -5.05 7.09 0.84
N GLY A 44 -5.07 8.09 1.73
CA GLY A 44 -4.03 8.26 2.73
C GLY A 44 -3.95 7.09 3.71
N TRP A 45 -5.11 6.65 4.20
CA TRP A 45 -5.20 5.51 5.11
C TRP A 45 -4.65 4.24 4.47
N HIS A 46 -5.06 3.97 3.22
CA HIS A 46 -4.62 2.78 2.51
C HIS A 46 -3.13 2.82 2.19
N MET A 47 -2.62 3.98 1.77
CA MET A 47 -1.19 4.13 1.48
C MET A 47 -0.34 3.98 2.74
N GLY A 48 -0.81 4.50 3.88
CA GLY A 48 -0.13 4.32 5.16
C GLY A 48 -0.05 2.86 5.57
N ARG A 49 -1.14 2.12 5.43
CA ARG A 49 -1.17 0.67 5.70
C ARG A 49 -0.25 -0.10 4.76
N SER A 50 -0.23 0.29 3.49
CA SER A 50 0.60 -0.37 2.49
C SER A 50 2.09 -0.15 2.76
N ASP A 51 2.47 1.06 3.15
CA ASP A 51 3.85 1.36 3.54
C ASP A 51 4.27 0.51 4.75
N ASP A 52 3.44 0.48 5.78
CA ASP A 52 3.70 -0.31 6.98
C ASP A 52 3.81 -1.80 6.66
N PHE A 53 2.93 -2.30 5.81
CA PHE A 53 2.97 -3.69 5.37
C PHE A 53 4.30 -4.03 4.69
N CYS A 54 4.76 -3.18 3.76
CA CYS A 54 6.01 -3.42 3.04
C CYS A 54 7.21 -3.45 3.99
N ARG A 55 7.27 -2.53 4.95
CA ARG A 55 8.35 -2.46 5.92
C ARG A 55 8.34 -3.65 6.87
N ASN A 56 7.15 -4.08 7.31
CA ASN A 56 7.01 -5.27 8.15
C ASN A 56 7.43 -6.53 7.42
N GLN A 57 7.05 -6.69 6.16
CA GLN A 57 7.48 -7.84 5.36
C GLN A 57 9.00 -7.87 5.21
N PHE A 58 9.60 -6.71 5.00
CA PHE A 58 11.06 -6.62 4.94
C PHE A 58 11.71 -7.07 6.25
N PHE A 59 11.20 -6.57 7.38
CA PHE A 59 11.72 -6.93 8.70
C PHE A 59 11.59 -8.43 8.96
N LEU A 60 10.44 -9.02 8.64
CA LEU A 60 10.20 -10.45 8.83
C LEU A 60 11.16 -11.31 8.01
N ARG A 61 11.51 -10.85 6.81
CA ARG A 61 12.39 -11.59 5.91
C ARG A 61 13.86 -11.45 6.27
N HIS A 62 14.29 -10.24 6.64
CA HIS A 62 15.71 -9.92 6.81
C HIS A 62 16.12 -9.67 8.25
N HIS A 63 15.19 -9.61 9.19
CA HIS A 63 15.41 -9.38 10.63
C HIS A 63 16.14 -8.05 10.91
N LYS A 64 15.92 -7.06 10.07
CA LYS A 64 16.44 -5.70 10.22
C LYS A 64 15.54 -4.72 9.47
N ALA A 65 15.64 -3.43 9.81
CA ALA A 65 14.95 -2.39 9.06
C ALA A 65 15.62 -2.19 7.69
N PRO A 66 14.86 -1.77 6.66
CA PRO A 66 15.45 -1.48 5.35
C PRO A 66 16.36 -0.25 5.41
N ASP A 67 17.46 -0.27 4.64
CA ASP A 67 18.35 0.87 4.49
C ASP A 67 17.76 1.89 3.47
N GLU A 68 18.48 2.99 3.23
CA GLU A 68 18.00 4.06 2.34
C GLU A 68 17.70 3.59 0.92
N ARG A 69 18.52 2.69 0.38
CA ARG A 69 18.32 2.17 -0.98
C ARG A 69 17.11 1.26 -1.04
N GLU A 70 16.95 0.44 -0.02
CA GLU A 70 15.82 -0.48 0.10
C GLU A 70 14.52 0.28 0.31
N VAL A 71 14.53 1.32 1.15
CA VAL A 71 13.38 2.20 1.35
C VAL A 71 13.01 2.88 0.04
N LYS A 72 13.99 3.34 -0.74
CA LYS A 72 13.72 3.98 -2.03
C LYS A 72 13.01 3.02 -2.99
N GLU A 73 13.47 1.79 -3.09
CA GLU A 73 12.81 0.80 -3.94
C GLU A 73 11.39 0.48 -3.46
N ILE A 74 11.19 0.34 -2.15
CA ILE A 74 9.86 0.15 -1.58
C ILE A 74 8.95 1.34 -1.94
N ASN A 75 9.45 2.56 -1.81
CA ASN A 75 8.68 3.75 -2.15
C ASN A 75 8.32 3.80 -3.64
N ASP A 76 9.22 3.36 -4.52
CA ASP A 76 8.94 3.30 -5.96
C ASP A 76 7.82 2.29 -6.27
N ILE A 77 7.83 1.15 -5.61
CA ILE A 77 6.75 0.16 -5.71
C ILE A 77 5.43 0.77 -5.24
N LEU A 78 5.45 1.43 -4.08
CA LEU A 78 4.26 2.06 -3.52
C LEU A 78 3.71 3.16 -4.43
N LEU A 79 4.57 3.97 -5.05
CA LEU A 79 4.14 5.03 -5.97
C LEU A 79 3.46 4.46 -7.21
N ASN A 80 3.99 3.38 -7.76
CA ASN A 80 3.35 2.70 -8.90
C ASN A 80 1.99 2.12 -8.51
N TYR A 81 1.92 1.53 -7.34
CA TYR A 81 0.68 1.00 -6.78
C TYR A 81 -0.34 2.10 -6.50
N ALA A 82 0.14 3.27 -6.01
CA ALA A 82 -0.72 4.39 -5.67
C ALA A 82 -1.53 4.88 -6.87
N LYS A 83 -0.95 4.88 -8.05
CA LYS A 83 -1.65 5.27 -9.28
C LYS A 83 -2.82 4.34 -9.57
N ASP A 84 -2.60 3.04 -9.45
CA ASP A 84 -3.64 2.04 -9.67
C ASP A 84 -4.76 2.19 -8.64
N PHE A 85 -4.40 2.45 -7.40
CA PHE A 85 -5.38 2.65 -6.33
C PHE A 85 -6.21 3.90 -6.57
N ARG A 86 -5.58 5.03 -6.97
CA ARG A 86 -6.31 6.27 -7.33
C ARG A 86 -7.26 6.05 -8.49
N ASP A 87 -6.81 5.34 -9.52
CA ASP A 87 -7.65 5.05 -10.68
C ASP A 87 -8.88 4.23 -10.27
N GLN A 88 -8.69 3.27 -9.38
CA GLN A 88 -9.76 2.43 -8.89
C GLN A 88 -10.78 3.23 -8.06
N LEU A 89 -10.32 4.14 -7.21
CA LEU A 89 -11.20 5.04 -6.45
C LEU A 89 -12.05 5.90 -7.36
N SER A 90 -11.49 6.40 -8.47
CA SER A 90 -12.20 7.25 -9.42
C SER A 90 -13.32 6.53 -10.16
N LYS A 91 -13.26 5.22 -10.26
CA LYS A 91 -14.27 4.41 -10.97
C LYS A 91 -15.48 4.09 -10.12
N GLU A 92 -15.41 4.37 -8.83
CA GLU A 92 -16.50 4.18 -7.90
C GLU A 92 -17.21 5.50 -7.62
#